data_5690051dceb5bc2d6ed4c9f871bb7dbf
#
_entry.id   5690051dceb5bc2d6ed4c9f871bb7dbf
#
_cell.length_a   1.000
_cell.length_b   1.000
_cell.length_c   1.000
_cell.angle_alpha   90.00
_cell.angle_beta   90.00
_cell.angle_gamma   90.00
#
_symmetry.space_group_name_H-M   'P 1'
#
loop_
_entity.id
_entity.type
_entity.pdbx_description
1 polymer ?
#
loop_
_entity_poly.entity_id
_entity_poly.type
_entity_poly.pdbx_seq_one_letter_code
_entity_poly.pdbx_strand_id
1 'polypeptide(L)'
;YAILEKSNNINAIKLNIPWSDLGSWKEICKIYNILKNKYKKKKNIFFKPWGNYVNLYNGKNFLIKELSIKSNGILSLQKHFYRSEHWLVTQGKPKITLNKKKFTLKPGENIYIPLGSIHRIENPGRKPVKIIEAQIGSILKETDIVRYQDVYGRAN
;
A
#
# COMPACT_ATOMS: atom_id res chain seq x y z
N TYR A 1 6.30 1.37 -29.84
CA TYR A 1 6.63 2.55 -30.67
C TYR A 1 6.44 2.31 -32.17
N ALA A 2 6.49 1.07 -32.66
CA ALA A 2 6.65 0.83 -34.09
C ALA A 2 5.34 0.69 -34.90
N ILE A 3 4.18 0.48 -34.26
CA ILE A 3 2.94 0.16 -35.00
C ILE A 3 2.06 1.39 -35.22
N LEU A 4 1.83 2.19 -34.19
CA LEU A 4 0.95 3.36 -34.28
C LEU A 4 1.56 4.50 -35.11
N GLU A 5 2.88 4.73 -35.00
CA GLU A 5 3.60 5.78 -35.72
C GLU A 5 3.73 5.53 -37.23
N LYS A 6 3.56 4.28 -37.67
CA LYS A 6 3.67 3.86 -39.10
C LYS A 6 2.32 3.56 -39.74
N SER A 7 1.23 3.70 -39.01
CA SER A 7 -0.09 3.36 -39.53
C SER A 7 -0.81 4.61 -40.05
N ASN A 8 -1.22 4.59 -41.29
CA ASN A 8 -2.03 5.63 -41.92
C ASN A 8 -3.54 5.46 -41.69
N ASN A 9 -3.95 4.45 -40.92
CA ASN A 9 -5.35 4.05 -40.69
C ASN A 9 -5.71 4.11 -39.20
N ILE A 10 -5.39 5.25 -38.53
CA ILE A 10 -5.70 5.44 -37.12
C ILE A 10 -6.91 6.35 -36.99
N ASN A 11 -7.99 5.86 -36.37
CA ASN A 11 -9.13 6.65 -35.96
C ASN A 11 -9.02 6.92 -34.44
N ALA A 12 -8.94 8.18 -34.04
CA ALA A 12 -8.92 8.58 -32.64
C ALA A 12 -10.30 9.09 -32.22
N ILE A 13 -10.83 8.57 -31.12
CA ILE A 13 -12.05 9.06 -30.49
C ILE A 13 -11.65 9.88 -29.26
N LYS A 14 -12.09 11.15 -29.20
CA LYS A 14 -11.86 11.99 -28.03
C LYS A 14 -12.76 11.52 -26.87
N LEU A 15 -12.15 10.94 -25.84
CA LEU A 15 -12.83 10.56 -24.60
C LEU A 15 -12.81 11.75 -23.63
N ASN A 16 -13.99 12.26 -23.25
CA ASN A 16 -14.13 13.27 -22.21
C ASN A 16 -14.29 12.65 -20.80
N ILE A 17 -13.49 11.64 -20.51
CA ILE A 17 -13.42 10.99 -19.20
C ILE A 17 -12.05 11.27 -18.57
N PRO A 18 -11.97 11.45 -17.25
CA PRO A 18 -10.68 11.52 -16.58
C PRO A 18 -9.94 10.20 -16.80
N TRP A 19 -8.89 10.24 -17.60
CA TRP A 19 -7.99 9.10 -17.82
C TRP A 19 -6.64 9.39 -17.17
N SER A 20 -6.06 8.41 -16.54
CA SER A 20 -4.73 8.51 -15.97
C SER A 20 -3.98 7.21 -16.22
N ASP A 21 -2.76 7.34 -16.73
CA ASP A 21 -1.81 6.24 -16.76
C ASP A 21 -1.29 6.00 -15.35
N LEU A 22 -1.69 4.88 -14.73
CA LEU A 22 -1.23 4.46 -13.42
C LEU A 22 0.22 3.95 -13.42
N GLY A 23 0.96 4.17 -14.48
CA GLY A 23 2.35 3.75 -14.62
C GLY A 23 3.33 4.44 -13.66
N SER A 24 2.90 5.46 -12.90
CA SER A 24 3.75 6.14 -11.93
C SER A 24 3.07 6.35 -10.58
N TRP A 25 3.85 6.24 -9.50
CA TRP A 25 3.40 6.55 -8.14
C TRP A 25 2.90 8.00 -7.97
N LYS A 26 3.39 8.93 -8.78
CA LYS A 26 2.93 10.32 -8.83
C LYS A 26 1.46 10.41 -9.24
N GLU A 27 1.04 9.60 -10.20
CA GLU A 27 -0.37 9.54 -10.64
C GLU A 27 -1.26 8.87 -9.59
N ILE A 28 -0.78 7.80 -8.93
CA ILE A 28 -1.49 7.19 -7.80
C ILE A 28 -1.72 8.21 -6.68
N CYS A 29 -0.71 9.03 -6.35
CA CYS A 29 -0.84 10.09 -5.35
C CYS A 29 -1.86 11.17 -5.76
N LYS A 30 -1.94 11.54 -7.04
CA LYS A 30 -2.97 12.48 -7.54
C LYS A 30 -4.37 11.91 -7.38
N ILE A 31 -4.58 10.67 -7.79
CA ILE A 31 -5.87 9.97 -7.64
C ILE A 31 -6.23 9.85 -6.17
N TYR A 32 -5.30 9.51 -5.28
CA TYR A 32 -5.51 9.49 -3.84
C TYR A 32 -6.02 10.83 -3.31
N ASN A 33 -5.43 11.95 -3.72
CA ASN A 33 -5.87 13.30 -3.30
C ASN A 33 -7.26 13.64 -3.84
N ILE A 34 -7.57 13.27 -5.07
CA ILE A 34 -8.89 13.44 -5.68
C ILE A 34 -9.94 12.62 -4.92
N LEU A 35 -9.65 11.36 -4.64
CA LEU A 35 -10.54 10.46 -3.89
C LEU A 35 -10.72 10.94 -2.45
N LYS A 36 -9.65 11.38 -1.77
CA LYS A 36 -9.71 11.94 -0.42
C LYS A 36 -10.66 13.13 -0.32
N ASN A 37 -10.68 14.00 -1.32
CA ASN A 37 -11.55 15.17 -1.35
C ASN A 37 -13.01 14.83 -1.73
N LYS A 38 -13.23 13.84 -2.60
CA LYS A 38 -14.55 13.41 -3.07
C LYS A 38 -15.30 12.54 -2.05
N TYR A 39 -14.58 11.78 -1.23
CA TYR A 39 -15.16 10.87 -0.24
C TYR A 39 -14.94 11.36 1.20
N LYS A 40 -15.56 12.49 1.56
CA LYS A 40 -15.71 12.91 2.98
C LYS A 40 -16.67 12.02 3.79
N LYS A 41 -16.95 10.79 3.36
CA LYS A 41 -17.67 9.81 4.19
C LYS A 41 -16.81 9.44 5.39
N LYS A 42 -17.44 9.27 6.58
CA LYS A 42 -16.81 8.78 7.81
C LYS A 42 -15.84 7.65 7.47
N LYS A 43 -14.53 7.92 7.53
CA LYS A 43 -13.52 6.89 7.32
C LYS A 43 -13.60 5.93 8.49
N ASN A 44 -13.89 4.66 8.23
CA ASN A 44 -13.76 3.63 9.25
C ASN A 44 -12.27 3.48 9.57
N ILE A 45 -11.87 3.97 10.74
CA ILE A 45 -10.52 3.84 11.26
C ILE A 45 -10.46 2.56 12.09
N PHE A 46 -9.55 1.68 11.73
CA PHE A 46 -9.31 0.42 12.43
C PHE A 46 -8.09 0.57 13.34
N PHE A 47 -8.32 0.67 14.63
CA PHE A 47 -7.26 0.77 15.62
C PHE A 47 -6.57 -0.58 15.86
N LYS A 48 -5.25 -0.54 15.96
CA LYS A 48 -4.38 -1.68 16.23
C LYS A 48 -3.33 -1.27 17.28
N PRO A 49 -2.70 -2.21 18.00
CA PRO A 49 -1.71 -1.87 19.01
C PRO A 49 -0.53 -1.03 18.48
N TRP A 50 -0.18 -1.17 17.20
CA TRP A 50 0.91 -0.44 16.55
C TRP A 50 0.48 0.92 15.97
N GLY A 51 -0.81 1.25 15.96
CA GLY A 51 -1.35 2.48 15.36
C GLY A 51 -2.75 2.26 14.79
N ASN A 52 -2.98 2.64 13.55
CA ASN A 52 -4.28 2.42 12.90
C ASN A 52 -4.12 2.32 11.38
N TYR A 53 -5.18 1.87 10.73
CA TYR A 53 -5.29 1.94 9.27
C TYR A 53 -6.70 2.36 8.85
N VAL A 54 -6.78 2.84 7.61
CA VAL A 54 -8.03 3.20 6.95
C VAL A 54 -8.07 2.52 5.60
N ASN A 55 -9.17 1.85 5.28
CA ASN A 55 -9.41 1.38 3.93
C ASN A 55 -9.82 2.58 3.06
N LEU A 56 -9.02 2.89 2.05
CA LEU A 56 -9.24 4.01 1.15
C LEU A 56 -10.12 3.61 -0.04
N TYR A 57 -9.84 2.42 -0.58
CA TYR A 57 -10.59 1.88 -1.70
C TYR A 57 -10.55 0.36 -1.69
N ASN A 58 -11.68 -0.28 -1.99
CA ASN A 58 -11.83 -1.73 -2.10
C ASN A 58 -12.34 -2.08 -3.50
N GLY A 59 -11.49 -2.69 -4.30
CA GLY A 59 -11.81 -3.20 -5.63
C GLY A 59 -12.04 -4.71 -5.64
N LYS A 60 -12.28 -5.29 -6.81
CA LYS A 60 -12.58 -6.73 -6.95
C LYS A 60 -11.43 -7.62 -6.45
N ASN A 61 -10.19 -7.31 -6.83
CA ASN A 61 -8.99 -8.10 -6.50
C ASN A 61 -7.87 -7.23 -5.91
N PHE A 62 -8.20 -6.05 -5.38
CA PHE A 62 -7.22 -5.17 -4.74
C PHE A 62 -7.86 -4.32 -3.64
N LEU A 63 -7.03 -3.93 -2.68
CA LEU A 63 -7.41 -3.08 -1.55
C LEU A 63 -6.33 -2.03 -1.32
N ILE A 64 -6.72 -0.76 -1.25
CA ILE A 64 -5.82 0.34 -0.91
C ILE A 64 -6.08 0.77 0.53
N LYS A 65 -5.01 0.83 1.33
CA LYS A 65 -5.05 1.27 2.72
C LYS A 65 -4.10 2.44 2.97
N GLU A 66 -4.43 3.28 3.93
CA GLU A 66 -3.47 4.17 4.60
C GLU A 66 -3.15 3.58 5.97
N LEU A 67 -1.90 3.22 6.20
CA LEU A 67 -1.39 2.80 7.51
C LEU A 67 -0.79 4.02 8.22
N SER A 68 -1.10 4.17 9.51
CA SER A 68 -0.48 5.16 10.40
C SER A 68 0.16 4.44 11.57
N ILE A 69 1.49 4.36 11.57
CA ILE A 69 2.27 3.64 12.59
C ILE A 69 2.75 4.65 13.63
N LYS A 70 2.31 4.52 14.87
CA LYS A 70 2.73 5.39 15.98
C LYS A 70 4.22 5.29 16.26
N SER A 71 4.79 6.24 17.02
CA SER A 71 6.15 6.14 17.54
C SER A 71 6.39 4.79 18.22
N ASN A 72 7.50 4.14 17.90
CA ASN A 72 7.88 2.79 18.36
C ASN A 72 6.85 1.69 18.03
N GLY A 73 5.92 1.96 17.09
CA GLY A 73 4.97 0.96 16.61
C GLY A 73 5.67 -0.07 15.73
N ILE A 74 5.34 -1.34 15.95
CA ILE A 74 5.95 -2.49 15.25
C ILE A 74 4.81 -3.40 14.77
N LEU A 75 4.69 -3.63 13.46
CA LEU A 75 3.76 -4.63 12.94
C LEU A 75 4.31 -6.03 13.20
N SER A 76 3.45 -7.04 13.19
CA SER A 76 3.89 -8.44 13.27
C SER A 76 4.85 -8.79 12.13
N LEU A 77 5.81 -9.68 12.39
CA LEU A 77 6.55 -10.35 11.33
C LEU A 77 5.59 -11.39 10.73
N GLN A 78 5.19 -11.18 9.48
CA GLN A 78 4.08 -11.90 8.87
C GLN A 78 4.33 -12.24 7.41
N LYS A 79 3.52 -13.14 6.86
CA LYS A 79 3.42 -13.40 5.42
C LYS A 79 1.96 -13.60 4.98
N HIS A 80 1.73 -13.53 3.68
CA HIS A 80 0.46 -13.76 3.02
C HIS A 80 0.62 -14.81 1.94
N PHE A 81 -0.38 -15.69 1.79
CA PHE A 81 -0.37 -16.72 0.76
C PHE A 81 -1.14 -16.35 -0.50
N TYR A 82 -2.06 -15.36 -0.41
CA TYR A 82 -3.02 -15.09 -1.48
C TYR A 82 -2.97 -13.64 -1.97
N ARG A 83 -2.04 -12.81 -1.44
CA ARG A 83 -1.83 -11.44 -1.90
C ARG A 83 -0.37 -11.01 -1.85
N SER A 84 -0.01 -10.14 -2.78
CA SER A 84 1.19 -9.32 -2.74
C SER A 84 0.85 -7.91 -2.26
N GLU A 85 1.85 -7.13 -1.87
CA GLU A 85 1.65 -5.77 -1.38
C GLU A 85 2.66 -4.80 -2.00
N HIS A 86 2.22 -3.58 -2.28
CA HIS A 86 3.09 -2.45 -2.60
C HIS A 86 2.96 -1.42 -1.49
N TRP A 87 4.07 -1.00 -0.94
CA TRP A 87 4.14 0.01 0.11
C TRP A 87 4.82 1.27 -0.40
N LEU A 88 4.14 2.42 -0.30
CA LEU A 88 4.68 3.73 -0.58
C LEU A 88 4.74 4.52 0.72
N VAL A 89 5.93 4.98 1.10
CA VAL A 89 6.09 5.84 2.26
C VAL A 89 5.65 7.26 1.92
N THR A 90 4.69 7.80 2.67
CA THR A 90 4.22 9.19 2.50
C THR A 90 4.71 10.10 3.61
N GLN A 91 5.08 9.54 4.78
CA GLN A 91 5.59 10.30 5.91
C GLN A 91 6.49 9.45 6.80
N GLY A 92 7.55 10.04 7.34
CA GLY A 92 8.48 9.40 8.27
C GLY A 92 9.53 8.54 7.59
N LYS A 93 10.25 7.74 8.38
CA LYS A 93 11.32 6.86 7.92
C LYS A 93 11.14 5.47 8.54
N PRO A 94 10.26 4.63 7.99
CA PRO A 94 10.08 3.28 8.48
C PRO A 94 11.30 2.41 8.22
N LYS A 95 11.52 1.46 9.13
CA LYS A 95 12.39 0.32 8.91
C LYS A 95 11.54 -0.86 8.45
N ILE A 96 11.88 -1.44 7.33
CA ILE A 96 11.14 -2.53 6.71
C ILE A 96 12.01 -3.77 6.69
N THR A 97 11.48 -4.88 7.18
CA THR A 97 12.05 -6.20 7.00
C THR A 97 11.35 -6.87 5.83
N LEU A 98 12.11 -7.38 4.87
CA LEU A 98 11.63 -8.22 3.78
C LEU A 98 12.52 -9.46 3.68
N ASN A 99 11.99 -10.59 4.08
CA ASN A 99 12.73 -11.84 4.27
C ASN A 99 13.93 -11.62 5.20
N LYS A 100 15.17 -11.85 4.73
CA LYS A 100 16.41 -11.66 5.50
C LYS A 100 16.99 -10.23 5.40
N LYS A 101 16.41 -9.36 4.54
CA LYS A 101 16.92 -8.01 4.28
C LYS A 101 16.16 -6.96 5.10
N LYS A 102 16.86 -5.89 5.47
CA LYS A 102 16.29 -4.73 6.16
C LYS A 102 16.55 -3.47 5.35
N PHE A 103 15.53 -2.63 5.25
CA PHE A 103 15.56 -1.37 4.49
C PHE A 103 15.08 -0.24 5.39
N THR A 104 15.63 0.95 5.23
CA THR A 104 15.04 2.19 5.76
C THR A 104 14.60 3.03 4.59
N LEU A 105 13.31 3.28 4.47
CA LEU A 105 12.74 4.05 3.37
C LEU A 105 12.42 5.48 3.81
N LYS A 106 12.46 6.40 2.84
CA LYS A 106 12.11 7.83 3.00
C LYS A 106 10.76 8.12 2.31
N PRO A 107 10.13 9.27 2.59
CA PRO A 107 8.95 9.70 1.84
C PRO A 107 9.20 9.74 0.33
N GLY A 108 8.27 9.17 -0.44
CA GLY A 108 8.37 8.99 -1.89
C GLY A 108 9.01 7.68 -2.32
N GLU A 109 9.71 6.96 -1.43
CA GLU A 109 10.25 5.64 -1.73
C GLU A 109 9.20 4.54 -1.52
N ASN A 110 9.32 3.46 -2.25
CA ASN A 110 8.40 2.34 -2.24
C ASN A 110 9.13 1.00 -2.19
N ILE A 111 8.40 -0.04 -1.84
CA ILE A 111 8.88 -1.43 -1.88
C ILE A 111 7.75 -2.37 -2.27
N TYR A 112 8.07 -3.34 -3.12
CA TYR A 112 7.18 -4.45 -3.46
C TYR A 112 7.44 -5.62 -2.52
N ILE A 113 6.36 -6.16 -1.96
CA ILE A 113 6.34 -7.34 -1.09
C ILE A 113 5.72 -8.48 -1.90
N PRO A 114 6.51 -9.40 -2.43
CA PRO A 114 6.01 -10.54 -3.19
C PRO A 114 5.13 -11.46 -2.33
N LEU A 115 4.23 -12.16 -2.99
CA LEU A 115 3.43 -13.23 -2.40
C LEU A 115 4.34 -14.21 -1.61
N GLY A 116 3.94 -14.61 -0.42
CA GLY A 116 4.67 -15.54 0.43
C GLY A 116 5.91 -14.98 1.13
N SER A 117 6.28 -13.72 0.86
CA SER A 117 7.45 -13.10 1.52
C SER A 117 7.15 -12.75 2.97
N ILE A 118 8.11 -13.02 3.85
CA ILE A 118 8.05 -12.63 5.27
C ILE A 118 8.42 -11.15 5.37
N HIS A 119 7.59 -10.36 6.02
CA HIS A 119 7.78 -8.91 6.06
C HIS A 119 7.27 -8.28 7.35
N ARG A 120 7.77 -7.07 7.64
CA ARG A 120 7.40 -6.25 8.82
C ARG A 120 7.68 -4.79 8.55
N ILE A 121 6.86 -3.91 9.15
CA ILE A 121 7.13 -2.48 9.27
C ILE A 121 7.39 -2.14 10.74
N GLU A 122 8.41 -1.33 10.98
CA GLU A 122 8.76 -0.76 12.28
C GLU A 122 8.89 0.76 12.16
N ASN A 123 8.37 1.50 13.10
CA ASN A 123 8.61 2.93 13.21
C ASN A 123 9.57 3.22 14.38
N PRO A 124 10.88 3.31 14.17
CA PRO A 124 11.84 3.64 15.22
C PRO A 124 11.84 5.12 15.60
N GLY A 125 11.11 5.95 14.85
CA GLY A 125 11.10 7.41 15.02
C GLY A 125 10.10 7.90 16.06
N ARG A 126 10.26 9.17 16.45
CA ARG A 126 9.34 9.84 17.41
C ARG A 126 8.05 10.33 16.77
N LYS A 127 8.02 10.55 15.46
CA LYS A 127 6.83 11.00 14.71
C LYS A 127 6.15 9.81 14.03
N PRO A 128 4.82 9.87 13.80
CA PRO A 128 4.14 8.80 13.08
C PRO A 128 4.71 8.60 11.68
N VAL A 129 4.77 7.33 11.27
CA VAL A 129 5.03 6.92 9.88
C VAL A 129 3.70 6.72 9.18
N LYS A 130 3.58 7.18 7.93
CA LYS A 130 2.42 6.90 7.08
C LYS A 130 2.85 6.19 5.82
N ILE A 131 2.07 5.18 5.46
CA ILE A 131 2.31 4.33 4.29
C ILE A 131 0.98 4.14 3.55
N ILE A 132 1.02 4.28 2.23
CA ILE A 132 -0.03 3.77 1.36
C ILE A 132 0.34 2.33 1.02
N GLU A 133 -0.57 1.42 1.33
CA GLU A 133 -0.47 -0.01 1.04
C GLU A 133 -1.48 -0.37 -0.05
N ALA A 134 -1.01 -0.93 -1.15
CA ALA A 134 -1.83 -1.54 -2.18
C ALA A 134 -1.67 -3.06 -2.10
N GLN A 135 -2.74 -3.75 -1.69
CA GLN A 135 -2.83 -5.21 -1.67
C GLN A 135 -3.45 -5.69 -2.98
N ILE A 136 -2.87 -6.71 -3.59
CA ILE A 136 -3.35 -7.31 -4.85
C ILE A 136 -3.39 -8.82 -4.68
N GLY A 137 -4.56 -9.42 -4.89
CA GLY A 137 -4.73 -10.86 -4.73
C GLY A 137 -6.17 -11.33 -4.60
N SER A 138 -6.34 -12.64 -4.41
CA SER A 138 -7.66 -13.27 -4.31
C SER A 138 -8.27 -13.19 -2.91
N ILE A 139 -7.45 -13.14 -1.85
CA ILE A 139 -7.89 -13.00 -0.45
C ILE A 139 -7.21 -11.78 0.17
N LEU A 140 -8.01 -10.74 0.47
CA LEU A 140 -7.56 -9.46 1.02
C LEU A 140 -7.97 -9.26 2.50
N LYS A 141 -8.39 -10.34 3.14
CA LYS A 141 -8.84 -10.37 4.54
C LYS A 141 -7.68 -10.61 5.49
N GLU A 142 -7.86 -10.26 6.77
CA GLU A 142 -6.88 -10.54 7.84
C GLU A 142 -6.67 -12.04 8.09
N THR A 143 -7.58 -12.91 7.63
CA THR A 143 -7.44 -14.38 7.68
C THR A 143 -6.27 -14.92 6.85
N ASP A 144 -5.75 -14.12 5.88
CA ASP A 144 -4.54 -14.44 5.11
C ASP A 144 -3.25 -13.97 5.80
N ILE A 145 -3.29 -13.64 7.10
CA ILE A 145 -2.09 -13.23 7.84
C ILE A 145 -1.56 -14.40 8.67
N VAL A 146 -0.39 -14.92 8.29
CA VAL A 146 0.39 -15.83 9.14
C VAL A 146 1.45 -15.03 9.89
N ARG A 147 1.36 -15.01 11.23
CA ARG A 147 2.26 -14.25 12.09
C ARG A 147 3.34 -15.16 12.67
N TYR A 148 4.60 -14.76 12.52
CA TYR A 148 5.76 -15.46 13.09
C TYR A 148 6.20 -14.85 14.41
N GLN A 149 6.14 -13.52 14.52
CA GLN A 149 6.50 -12.76 15.71
C GLN A 149 5.56 -11.57 15.85
N ASP A 150 5.01 -11.38 17.03
CA ASP A 150 4.18 -10.25 17.35
C ASP A 150 4.43 -9.78 18.78
N VAL A 151 4.93 -8.55 18.95
CA VAL A 151 5.24 -7.96 20.26
C VAL A 151 4.00 -7.65 21.10
N TYR A 152 2.80 -7.81 20.52
CA TYR A 152 1.51 -7.57 21.18
C TYR A 152 0.75 -8.86 21.49
N GLY A 153 1.37 -10.02 21.34
CA GLY A 153 0.77 -11.31 21.70
C GLY A 153 -0.33 -11.81 20.77
N ARG A 154 -0.36 -11.37 19.49
CA ARG A 154 -1.33 -11.82 18.48
C ARG A 154 -0.80 -12.92 17.56
N ALA A 155 0.44 -13.37 17.76
CA ALA A 155 0.97 -14.54 17.07
C ALA A 155 0.28 -15.79 17.61
N ASN A 156 -0.19 -16.65 16.69
CA ASN A 156 -0.78 -17.97 17.01
C ASN A 156 0.34 -18.99 17.09
#